data_95b4d536aa834b6cb49930a4f63804dc
#
_entry.id   95b4d536aa834b6cb49930a4f63804dc
#
_cell.length_a   1.000
_cell.length_b   1.000
_cell.length_c   1.000
_cell.angle_alpha   90.00
_cell.angle_beta   90.00
_cell.angle_gamma   90.00
#
_symmetry.space_group_name_H-M   'P 1'
#
loop_
_entity.id
_entity.type
_entity.pdbx_description
1 polymer ?
#
loop_
_entity_poly.entity_id
_entity_poly.type
_entity_poly.pdbx_seq_one_letter_code
_entity_poly.pdbx_strand_id
1 'polypeptide(L)'
;IEVVQFYLGPKDGGIISPATFDEPCPFMEKFQELKNSDDPDDKALASKLVPRRRYILGVIAYKDTKGKEVDPDKIDKPMMVPRSVYQDIIDLYLDEEDWGDMTDPIEGYDIKITRTGSGKMDTSYSVSPCQKTKLDKKYRDDVDLEKAVRASILSYDQLEEKLASFL
;
A
#
# COMPACT_ATOMS: atom_id res chain seq x y z
N ILE A 1 7.21 -4.19 1.98
CA ILE A 1 8.02 -3.09 1.42
C ILE A 1 7.27 -1.76 1.56
N GLU A 2 7.96 -0.72 2.02
CA GLU A 2 7.45 0.65 2.06
C GLU A 2 7.59 1.30 0.68
N VAL A 3 6.55 1.99 0.24
CA VAL A 3 6.54 2.71 -1.04
C VAL A 3 6.05 4.13 -0.87
N VAL A 4 6.50 5.01 -1.76
CA VAL A 4 5.99 6.39 -1.88
C VAL A 4 4.94 6.43 -3.00
N GLN A 5 3.76 6.95 -2.68
CA GLN A 5 2.62 7.03 -3.59
C GLN A 5 2.14 8.48 -3.73
N PHE A 6 1.80 8.88 -4.94
CA PHE A 6 1.01 10.07 -5.22
C PHE A 6 -0.41 9.67 -5.58
N TYR A 7 -1.40 10.37 -5.03
CA TYR A 7 -2.82 10.13 -5.32
C TYR A 7 -3.36 11.22 -6.24
N LEU A 8 -3.78 10.82 -7.43
CA LEU A 8 -4.22 11.72 -8.50
C LEU A 8 -5.74 11.91 -8.56
N GLY A 9 -6.45 11.42 -7.57
CA GLY A 9 -7.90 11.52 -7.51
C GLY A 9 -8.61 10.20 -7.81
N PRO A 10 -9.97 10.19 -7.73
CA PRO A 10 -10.76 8.96 -7.88
C PRO A 10 -10.67 8.32 -9.27
N LYS A 11 -10.43 9.13 -10.30
CA LYS A 11 -10.38 8.66 -11.68
C LYS A 11 -9.05 7.98 -12.01
N ASP A 12 -7.94 8.60 -11.62
CA ASP A 12 -6.60 8.18 -12.00
C ASP A 12 -5.90 7.36 -10.90
N GLY A 13 -6.47 7.37 -9.69
CA GLY A 13 -6.00 6.56 -8.57
C GLY A 13 -4.66 7.01 -8.00
N GLY A 14 -3.88 6.03 -7.54
CA GLY A 14 -2.55 6.25 -7.00
C GLY A 14 -1.47 5.71 -7.92
N ILE A 15 -0.35 6.41 -7.99
CA ILE A 15 0.85 5.95 -8.68
C ILE A 15 1.97 5.75 -7.67
N ILE A 16 2.76 4.69 -7.85
CA ILE A 16 3.97 4.47 -7.06
C ILE A 16 5.10 5.30 -7.67
N SER A 17 5.77 6.06 -6.82
CA SER A 17 6.87 6.93 -7.21
C SER A 17 8.20 6.17 -7.33
N PRO A 18 9.02 6.46 -8.37
CA PRO A 18 10.40 6.02 -8.43
C PRO A 18 11.24 6.42 -7.21
N ALA A 19 10.86 7.51 -6.51
CA ALA A 19 11.50 7.92 -5.26
C ALA A 19 11.41 6.84 -4.14
N THR A 20 10.59 5.80 -4.31
CA THR A 20 10.63 4.58 -3.49
C THR A 20 12.01 3.93 -3.51
N PHE A 21 12.74 4.06 -4.60
CA PHE A 21 14.08 3.49 -4.83
C PHE A 21 15.14 4.58 -5.03
N ASP A 22 14.92 5.76 -4.46
CA ASP A 22 15.82 6.92 -4.58
C ASP A 22 16.08 7.37 -6.03
N GLU A 23 15.16 7.06 -6.94
CA GLU A 23 15.23 7.46 -8.35
C GLU A 23 14.48 8.77 -8.58
N PRO A 24 14.88 9.58 -9.60
CA PRO A 24 14.21 10.83 -9.95
C PRO A 24 12.72 10.65 -10.24
N CYS A 25 11.89 11.59 -9.74
CA CYS A 25 10.44 11.55 -9.93
C CYS A 25 9.89 12.96 -10.13
N PRO A 26 9.28 13.26 -11.31
CA PRO A 26 8.76 14.60 -11.60
C PRO A 26 7.68 15.06 -10.60
N PHE A 27 6.87 14.16 -10.05
CA PHE A 27 5.91 14.50 -8.99
C PHE A 27 6.59 14.93 -7.69
N MET A 28 7.69 14.27 -7.31
CA MET A 28 8.44 14.65 -6.12
C MET A 28 9.14 16.00 -6.30
N GLU A 29 9.76 16.21 -7.45
CA GLU A 29 10.44 17.45 -7.81
C GLU A 29 9.44 18.62 -7.80
N LYS A 30 8.30 18.45 -8.45
CA LYS A 30 7.24 19.47 -8.47
C LYS A 30 6.65 19.73 -7.07
N PHE A 31 6.44 18.70 -6.27
CA PHE A 31 6.00 18.87 -4.89
C PHE A 31 6.99 19.71 -4.07
N GLN A 32 8.29 19.46 -4.20
CA GLN A 32 9.33 20.23 -3.49
C GLN A 32 9.40 21.68 -3.97
N GLU A 33 9.29 21.92 -5.27
CA GLU A 33 9.22 23.25 -5.85
C GLU A 33 8.05 24.04 -5.26
N LEU A 34 6.84 23.51 -5.36
CA LEU A 34 5.61 24.17 -4.90
C LEU A 34 5.57 24.36 -3.38
N LYS A 35 6.06 23.38 -2.62
CA LYS A 35 6.12 23.45 -1.17
C LYS A 35 7.01 24.59 -0.67
N ASN A 36 8.11 24.87 -1.40
CA ASN A 36 9.09 25.89 -1.06
C ASN A 36 8.73 27.27 -1.63
N SER A 37 7.68 27.38 -2.43
CA SER A 37 7.17 28.67 -2.94
C SER A 37 6.53 29.50 -1.82
N ASP A 38 6.62 30.81 -1.91
CA ASP A 38 5.90 31.73 -1.03
C ASP A 38 4.47 32.03 -1.51
N ASP A 39 4.14 31.64 -2.75
CA ASP A 39 2.83 31.84 -3.35
C ASP A 39 1.77 30.95 -2.68
N PRO A 40 0.63 31.53 -2.22
CA PRO A 40 -0.47 30.74 -1.64
C PRO A 40 -1.09 29.72 -2.60
N ASP A 41 -1.16 30.01 -3.89
CA ASP A 41 -1.73 29.11 -4.90
C ASP A 41 -0.82 27.91 -5.12
N ASP A 42 0.49 28.09 -5.12
CA ASP A 42 1.47 27.03 -5.17
C ASP A 42 1.37 26.10 -3.94
N LYS A 43 1.22 26.68 -2.75
CA LYS A 43 1.01 25.93 -1.51
C LYS A 43 -0.29 25.12 -1.53
N ALA A 44 -1.34 25.69 -2.08
CA ALA A 44 -2.61 24.97 -2.27
C ALA A 44 -2.45 23.79 -3.23
N LEU A 45 -1.67 23.97 -4.30
CA LEU A 45 -1.38 22.91 -5.26
C LEU A 45 -0.46 21.84 -4.65
N ALA A 46 0.56 22.22 -3.90
CA ALA A 46 1.44 21.31 -3.16
C ALA A 46 0.62 20.39 -2.24
N SER A 47 -0.42 20.91 -1.59
CA SER A 47 -1.27 20.13 -0.70
C SER A 47 -2.01 18.98 -1.42
N LYS A 48 -2.21 19.08 -2.73
CA LYS A 48 -2.81 18.04 -3.58
C LYS A 48 -1.79 17.00 -4.04
N LEU A 49 -0.50 17.37 -4.05
CA LEU A 49 0.62 16.53 -4.49
C LEU A 49 1.40 15.92 -3.31
N VAL A 50 0.85 15.89 -2.12
CA VAL A 50 1.56 15.34 -0.95
C VAL A 50 1.90 13.87 -1.16
N PRO A 51 3.20 13.50 -1.12
CA PRO A 51 3.60 12.10 -1.18
C PRO A 51 3.10 11.34 0.06
N ARG A 52 2.56 10.16 -0.14
CA ARG A 52 2.02 9.30 0.91
C ARG A 52 2.86 8.04 1.04
N ARG A 53 3.20 7.67 2.25
CA ARG A 53 3.79 6.36 2.52
C ARG A 53 2.71 5.29 2.53
N ARG A 54 2.97 4.20 1.82
CA ARG A 54 2.13 3.00 1.76
C ARG A 54 3.02 1.78 1.95
N TYR A 55 2.40 0.66 2.25
CA TYR A 55 3.12 -0.59 2.45
C TYR A 55 2.53 -1.66 1.54
N ILE A 56 3.39 -2.42 0.89
CA ILE A 56 2.98 -3.54 0.04
C ILE A 56 3.39 -4.82 0.75
N LEU A 57 2.41 -5.68 0.92
CA LEU A 57 2.53 -6.99 1.54
C LEU A 57 2.30 -8.08 0.49
N GLY A 58 3.01 -9.20 0.63
CA GLY A 58 2.66 -10.43 -0.08
C GLY A 58 1.56 -11.15 0.70
N VAL A 59 0.41 -11.36 0.08
CA VAL A 59 -0.75 -11.96 0.76
C VAL A 59 -1.33 -13.13 -0.03
N ILE A 60 -1.99 -14.02 0.70
CA ILE A 60 -2.91 -15.01 0.16
C ILE A 60 -4.30 -14.61 0.64
N ALA A 61 -5.15 -14.16 -0.28
CA ALA A 61 -6.47 -13.64 0.05
C ALA A 61 -7.53 -14.75 -0.04
N TYR A 62 -8.29 -14.95 1.03
CA TYR A 62 -9.38 -15.92 1.09
C TYR A 62 -10.76 -15.28 1.00
N LYS A 63 -10.86 -13.98 1.23
CA LYS A 63 -12.11 -13.20 1.11
C LYS A 63 -11.86 -11.87 0.41
N ASP A 64 -12.85 -11.42 -0.33
CA ASP A 64 -12.85 -10.11 -0.98
C ASP A 64 -13.23 -8.98 0.00
N THR A 65 -13.29 -7.75 -0.53
CA THR A 65 -13.65 -6.56 0.24
C THR A 65 -15.10 -6.56 0.76
N LYS A 66 -15.93 -7.49 0.28
CA LYS A 66 -17.32 -7.69 0.72
C LYS A 66 -17.46 -8.87 1.69
N GLY A 67 -16.34 -9.51 2.04
CA GLY A 67 -16.31 -10.70 2.91
C GLY A 67 -16.74 -12.00 2.23
N LYS A 68 -16.85 -12.00 0.90
CA LYS A 68 -17.17 -13.19 0.12
C LYS A 68 -15.90 -14.02 -0.12
N GLU A 69 -16.01 -15.34 -0.01
CA GLU A 69 -14.92 -16.25 -0.32
C GLU A 69 -14.46 -16.11 -1.79
N VAL A 70 -13.16 -16.12 -1.98
CA VAL A 70 -12.51 -16.03 -3.29
C VAL A 70 -11.48 -17.17 -3.45
N ASP A 71 -11.18 -17.49 -4.70
CA ASP A 71 -10.10 -18.42 -5.00
C ASP A 71 -8.75 -17.68 -4.87
N PRO A 72 -7.89 -18.07 -3.92
CA PRO A 72 -6.61 -17.39 -3.69
C PRO A 72 -5.70 -17.39 -4.92
N ASP A 73 -5.81 -18.40 -5.79
CA ASP A 73 -4.99 -18.50 -7.00
C ASP A 73 -5.31 -17.41 -8.05
N LYS A 74 -6.48 -16.78 -7.93
CA LYS A 74 -6.97 -15.73 -8.84
C LYS A 74 -6.76 -14.32 -8.32
N ILE A 75 -6.22 -14.18 -7.11
CA ILE A 75 -5.97 -12.88 -6.47
C ILE A 75 -4.48 -12.56 -6.55
N ASP A 76 -4.16 -11.34 -6.95
CA ASP A 76 -2.79 -10.85 -6.97
C ASP A 76 -2.20 -10.85 -5.56
N LYS A 77 -1.01 -11.42 -5.42
CA LYS A 77 -0.33 -11.54 -4.11
C LYS A 77 0.10 -10.21 -3.51
N PRO A 78 0.64 -9.21 -4.27
CA PRO A 78 0.95 -7.91 -3.71
C PRO A 78 -0.32 -7.15 -3.33
N MET A 79 -0.42 -6.72 -2.09
CA MET A 79 -1.53 -5.91 -1.58
C MET A 79 -0.98 -4.64 -0.92
N MET A 80 -1.50 -3.48 -1.32
CA MET A 80 -1.15 -2.19 -0.72
C MET A 80 -2.05 -1.89 0.46
N VAL A 81 -1.42 -1.51 1.59
CA VAL A 81 -2.12 -1.11 2.81
C VAL A 81 -1.64 0.26 3.30
N PRO A 82 -2.50 1.02 3.99
CA PRO A 82 -2.10 2.25 4.65
C PRO A 82 -1.22 1.97 5.89
N ARG A 83 -0.54 3.02 6.37
CA ARG A 83 0.35 2.91 7.53
C ARG A 83 -0.34 2.36 8.77
N SER A 84 -1.58 2.73 9.04
CA SER A 84 -2.34 2.26 10.21
C SER A 84 -2.52 0.74 10.21
N VAL A 85 -2.89 0.17 9.05
CA VAL A 85 -3.02 -1.29 8.91
C VAL A 85 -1.67 -1.98 9.07
N TYR A 86 -0.63 -1.45 8.46
CA TYR A 86 0.72 -2.00 8.60
C TYR A 86 1.18 -1.98 10.07
N GLN A 87 0.94 -0.89 10.80
CA GLN A 87 1.28 -0.79 12.21
C GLN A 87 0.55 -1.82 13.06
N ASP A 88 -0.75 -2.01 12.84
CA ASP A 88 -1.53 -3.03 13.55
C ASP A 88 -1.01 -4.45 13.27
N ILE A 89 -0.59 -4.72 12.04
CA ILE A 89 0.04 -6.01 11.67
C ILE A 89 1.37 -6.20 12.41
N ILE A 90 2.21 -5.16 12.46
CA ILE A 90 3.50 -5.22 13.17
C ILE A 90 3.29 -5.40 14.67
N ASP A 91 2.28 -4.75 15.26
CA ASP A 91 1.96 -4.91 16.68
C ASP A 91 1.57 -6.36 17.01
N LEU A 92 0.79 -7.01 16.15
CA LEU A 92 0.50 -8.45 16.27
C LEU A 92 1.76 -9.33 16.12
N TYR A 93 2.60 -9.01 15.14
CA TYR A 93 3.84 -9.75 14.88
C TYR A 93 4.80 -9.71 16.08
N LEU A 94 4.88 -8.56 16.76
CA LEU A 94 5.76 -8.33 17.90
C LEU A 94 5.19 -8.85 19.23
N ASP A 95 3.92 -9.24 19.25
CA ASP A 95 3.27 -9.84 20.42
C ASP A 95 3.62 -11.32 20.55
N GLU A 96 4.82 -11.60 21.01
CA GLU A 96 5.35 -12.97 21.13
C GLU A 96 4.61 -13.83 22.17
N GLU A 97 3.92 -13.20 23.13
CA GLU A 97 3.21 -13.94 24.19
C GLU A 97 1.91 -14.55 23.66
N ASP A 98 1.13 -13.80 22.91
CA ASP A 98 -0.21 -14.23 22.47
C ASP A 98 -0.26 -14.63 21.00
N TRP A 99 0.43 -13.91 20.09
CA TRP A 99 0.28 -14.09 18.65
C TRP A 99 1.58 -14.40 17.90
N GLY A 100 2.54 -13.47 17.87
CA GLY A 100 3.83 -13.66 17.22
C GLY A 100 3.80 -13.68 15.69
N ASP A 101 4.68 -14.43 15.08
CA ASP A 101 4.91 -14.45 13.63
C ASP A 101 3.74 -15.11 12.86
N MET A 102 2.90 -14.28 12.30
CA MET A 102 1.79 -14.71 11.44
C MET A 102 2.24 -15.30 10.10
N THR A 103 3.46 -15.03 9.67
CA THR A 103 4.00 -15.46 8.37
C THR A 103 4.61 -16.86 8.40
N ASP A 104 4.73 -17.46 9.58
CA ASP A 104 5.20 -18.85 9.70
C ASP A 104 4.24 -19.78 8.95
N PRO A 105 4.72 -20.57 7.97
CA PRO A 105 3.85 -21.41 7.16
C PRO A 105 3.22 -22.59 7.94
N ILE A 106 3.73 -22.94 9.11
CA ILE A 106 3.25 -24.06 9.93
C ILE A 106 2.47 -23.57 11.15
N GLU A 107 3.04 -22.59 11.88
CA GLU A 107 2.52 -22.10 13.16
C GLU A 107 1.86 -20.72 13.06
N GLY A 108 1.86 -20.14 11.88
CA GLY A 108 1.26 -18.83 11.62
C GLY A 108 -0.26 -18.83 11.67
N TYR A 109 -0.85 -17.70 11.40
CA TYR A 109 -2.29 -17.48 11.45
C TYR A 109 -2.73 -16.47 10.39
N ASP A 110 -4.00 -16.56 10.01
CA ASP A 110 -4.60 -15.58 9.12
C ASP A 110 -4.95 -14.31 9.88
N ILE A 111 -5.02 -13.21 9.18
CA ILE A 111 -5.52 -11.94 9.71
C ILE A 111 -6.77 -11.50 8.97
N LYS A 112 -7.64 -10.80 9.69
CA LYS A 112 -8.83 -10.16 9.15
C LYS A 112 -8.67 -8.65 9.20
N ILE A 113 -8.72 -8.01 8.03
CA ILE A 113 -8.70 -6.55 7.90
C ILE A 113 -10.14 -6.09 7.68
N THR A 114 -10.65 -5.25 8.57
CA THR A 114 -12.01 -4.72 8.49
C THR A 114 -11.96 -3.23 8.24
N ARG A 115 -12.67 -2.77 7.21
CA ARG A 115 -12.90 -1.34 6.95
C ARG A 115 -14.25 -0.93 7.51
N THR A 116 -14.26 0.20 8.22
CA THR A 116 -15.48 0.86 8.72
C THR A 116 -15.57 2.28 8.18
N GLY A 117 -16.79 2.84 8.17
CA GLY A 117 -17.05 4.16 7.63
C GLY A 117 -17.48 4.12 6.16
N SER A 118 -18.16 5.19 5.73
CA SER A 118 -18.77 5.32 4.40
C SER A 118 -18.08 6.33 3.49
N GLY A 119 -17.19 7.16 4.03
CA GLY A 119 -16.55 8.25 3.32
C GLY A 119 -15.07 8.38 3.58
N LYS A 120 -14.48 9.42 2.99
CA LYS A 120 -13.05 9.69 3.08
C LYS A 120 -12.61 10.11 4.48
N MET A 121 -13.49 10.77 5.23
CA MET A 121 -13.15 11.38 6.54
C MET A 121 -13.46 10.45 7.73
N ASP A 122 -14.34 9.46 7.56
CA ASP A 122 -14.77 8.54 8.59
C ASP A 122 -14.30 7.10 8.37
N THR A 123 -13.48 6.86 7.33
CA THR A 123 -12.91 5.55 7.08
C THR A 123 -11.85 5.20 8.11
N SER A 124 -12.01 4.07 8.76
CA SER A 124 -11.00 3.45 9.62
C SER A 124 -10.83 1.96 9.30
N TYR A 125 -9.70 1.41 9.70
CA TYR A 125 -9.37 0.00 9.53
C TYR A 125 -9.03 -0.61 10.88
N SER A 126 -9.38 -1.87 11.06
CA SER A 126 -8.92 -2.69 12.16
C SER A 126 -8.35 -4.00 11.65
N VAL A 127 -7.37 -4.54 12.36
CA VAL A 127 -6.74 -5.84 12.05
C VAL A 127 -6.99 -6.76 13.23
N SER A 128 -7.53 -7.95 12.97
CA SER A 128 -7.80 -8.97 13.97
C SER A 128 -7.13 -10.29 13.59
N PRO A 129 -6.48 -10.97 14.53
CA PRO A 129 -5.94 -12.30 14.28
C PRO A 129 -7.07 -13.32 14.17
N CYS A 130 -6.86 -14.34 13.34
CA CYS A 130 -7.72 -15.50 13.21
C CYS A 130 -7.06 -16.71 13.85
N GLN A 131 -7.69 -17.89 13.73
CA GLN A 131 -7.11 -19.12 14.24
C GLN A 131 -5.82 -19.48 13.48
N LYS A 132 -4.94 -20.20 14.16
CA LYS A 132 -3.74 -20.76 13.53
C LYS A 132 -4.14 -21.66 12.36
N THR A 133 -3.51 -21.42 11.22
CA THR A 133 -3.79 -22.13 9.98
C THR A 133 -2.47 -22.49 9.30
N LYS A 134 -2.29 -23.80 9.04
CA LYS A 134 -1.14 -24.26 8.26
C LYS A 134 -1.30 -23.85 6.81
N LEU A 135 -0.31 -23.12 6.27
CA LEU A 135 -0.32 -22.69 4.89
C LEU A 135 -0.10 -23.86 3.94
N ASP A 136 -0.91 -23.96 2.87
CA ASP A 136 -0.71 -24.95 1.82
C ASP A 136 0.69 -24.80 1.22
N LYS A 137 1.34 -25.91 0.90
CA LYS A 137 2.72 -25.96 0.37
C LYS A 137 2.89 -25.11 -0.88
N LYS A 138 1.87 -25.03 -1.74
CA LYS A 138 1.90 -24.25 -2.99
C LYS A 138 2.04 -22.73 -2.77
N TYR A 139 1.75 -22.24 -1.55
CA TYR A 139 1.82 -20.82 -1.20
C TYR A 139 3.04 -20.45 -0.34
N ARG A 140 3.95 -21.39 -0.09
CA ARG A 140 5.10 -21.17 0.80
C ARG A 140 6.29 -20.49 0.14
N ASP A 141 6.24 -20.31 -1.17
CA ASP A 141 7.29 -19.61 -1.90
C ASP A 141 7.19 -18.10 -1.65
N ASP A 142 8.33 -17.47 -1.47
CA ASP A 142 8.42 -16.03 -1.27
C ASP A 142 7.96 -15.27 -2.54
N VAL A 143 7.28 -14.14 -2.30
CA VAL A 143 6.92 -13.20 -3.36
C VAL A 143 8.02 -12.15 -3.46
N ASP A 144 8.58 -11.97 -4.65
CA ASP A 144 9.51 -10.87 -4.93
C ASP A 144 8.74 -9.55 -5.07
N LEU A 145 8.50 -8.91 -3.92
CA LEU A 145 7.74 -7.65 -3.85
C LEU A 145 8.47 -6.50 -4.52
N GLU A 146 9.79 -6.44 -4.42
CA GLU A 146 10.58 -5.39 -5.07
C GLU A 146 10.42 -5.47 -6.59
N LYS A 147 10.52 -6.65 -7.17
CA LYS A 147 10.31 -6.85 -8.61
C LYS A 147 8.90 -6.45 -9.03
N ALA A 148 7.88 -6.83 -8.26
CA ALA A 148 6.49 -6.47 -8.54
C ALA A 148 6.26 -4.96 -8.48
N VAL A 149 6.84 -4.28 -7.50
CA VAL A 149 6.76 -2.82 -7.35
C VAL A 149 7.49 -2.12 -8.50
N ARG A 150 8.72 -2.52 -8.81
CA ARG A 150 9.49 -1.95 -9.93
C ARG A 150 8.77 -2.09 -11.28
N ALA A 151 8.12 -3.22 -11.51
CA ALA A 151 7.33 -3.45 -12.72
C ALA A 151 6.10 -2.53 -12.86
N SER A 152 5.60 -1.98 -11.74
CA SER A 152 4.46 -1.05 -11.71
C SER A 152 4.85 0.41 -11.85
N ILE A 153 6.14 0.76 -11.73
CA ILE A 153 6.62 2.14 -11.81
C ILE A 153 6.67 2.57 -13.28
N LEU A 154 6.08 3.72 -13.53
CA LEU A 154 6.10 4.36 -14.85
C LEU A 154 7.47 5.02 -15.11
N SER A 155 7.84 5.17 -16.38
CA SER A 155 9.02 5.94 -16.77
C SER A 155 8.90 7.41 -16.38
N TYR A 156 10.03 8.11 -16.32
CA TYR A 156 10.05 9.55 -16.01
C TYR A 156 9.16 10.34 -16.98
N ASP A 157 9.28 10.10 -18.29
CA ASP A 157 8.49 10.78 -19.32
C ASP A 157 6.98 10.53 -19.16
N GLN A 158 6.57 9.28 -18.88
CA GLN A 158 5.18 8.94 -18.61
C GLN A 158 4.64 9.64 -17.35
N LEU A 159 5.48 9.80 -16.34
CA LEU A 159 5.13 10.53 -15.12
C LEU A 159 5.03 12.03 -15.38
N GLU A 160 5.89 12.62 -16.22
CA GLU A 160 5.77 14.03 -16.64
C GLU A 160 4.45 14.30 -17.38
N GLU A 161 4.07 13.42 -18.30
CA GLU A 161 2.78 13.53 -19.01
C GLU A 161 1.59 13.48 -18.04
N LYS A 162 1.62 12.56 -17.07
CA LYS A 162 0.59 12.48 -16.03
C LYS A 162 0.56 13.71 -15.12
N LEU A 163 1.72 14.22 -14.75
CA LEU A 163 1.83 15.43 -13.94
C LEU A 163 1.25 16.63 -14.69
N ALA A 164 1.59 16.81 -15.97
CA ALA A 164 1.05 17.87 -16.81
C ALA A 164 -0.48 17.80 -16.92
N SER A 165 -1.03 16.57 -17.00
CA SER A 165 -2.49 16.37 -17.03
C SER A 165 -3.17 16.64 -15.69
N PHE A 166 -2.44 16.49 -14.59
CA PHE A 166 -2.93 16.72 -13.23
C PHE A 166 -2.93 18.21 -12.85
N LEU A 167 -1.95 18.96 -13.33
CA LEU A 167 -1.81 20.40 -13.08
C LEU A 167 -2.78 21.22 -13.94
#